data_45101e89d5f020fe111416251ee15a43
#
_entry.id   45101e89d5f020fe111416251ee15a43
#
_cell.length_a   1.000
_cell.length_b   1.000
_cell.length_c   1.000
_cell.angle_alpha   90.00
_cell.angle_beta   90.00
_cell.angle_gamma   90.00
#
_symmetry.space_group_name_H-M   'P 1'
#
loop_
_entity.id
_entity.type
_entity.pdbx_description
1 polymer ?
#
loop_
_entity_poly.entity_id
_entity_poly.type
_entity_poly.pdbx_seq_one_letter_code
_entity_poly.pdbx_strand_id
1 'polypeptide(L)'
;MKKIFQYIMLAVVTIVMASCTSDIEETTATTGKSNVQLVVGEFPAFGDSQTRAIGTPDPGKTSWAVGDELLLAMTSKTLGTKYAAFKYNGSNWELASGELSYKADEVPTFPHVYYAPNYKWEAGELVLKEGKVAGTDEYIEGTASTLNGEAITVSFSNATRNYSRLRIATNTEKPFTGKTITVTVKDFAPANVSDDINSTYTLTPDAKGNVYLYGHFSSYSSVAVKFGEYSLADYEFHLNTKDGISYALNAYAIDANNMTATEIENVINKELTEGKTDIKLILAPNAGREVFDAIRKALNGGTNGSIDLSLIGCEEIPANGLNNEAGELEPLKSIFLPDVTTLGKKALYFCINLKTVNAPKVTAIEQRAFYGCECLKKVILGTLTDVRGEANSEDGIFDGINYSSPYIDLYLPKNQEVMEFDENQYIWKPTGESYFASPDVDDGIFLGYQFNSVKSWE
;
A
#
# COMPACT_ATOMS: atom_id res chain seq x y z
N MET A 1 40.56 2.47 25.12
CA MET A 1 40.41 2.93 26.52
C MET A 1 39.36 3.99 26.58
N LYS A 2 38.19 3.69 27.04
CA LYS A 2 37.30 4.43 27.95
C LYS A 2 35.93 3.75 27.90
N LYS A 3 35.64 3.07 28.99
CA LYS A 3 34.36 2.46 29.30
C LYS A 3 33.36 3.60 29.55
N ILE A 4 32.22 3.57 28.90
CA ILE A 4 31.09 4.42 29.26
C ILE A 4 30.09 3.52 30.00
N PHE A 5 29.90 3.83 31.27
CA PHE A 5 28.98 3.21 32.20
C PHE A 5 27.53 3.49 31.75
N GLN A 6 26.75 2.43 31.62
CA GLN A 6 25.30 2.53 31.57
C GLN A 6 24.79 2.82 32.99
N TYR A 7 24.22 3.99 33.19
CA TYR A 7 23.41 4.30 34.36
C TYR A 7 22.00 3.81 34.15
N ILE A 8 21.63 2.73 34.81
CA ILE A 8 20.24 2.36 35.00
C ILE A 8 19.70 3.34 36.04
N MET A 9 18.86 4.28 35.59
CA MET A 9 18.13 5.18 36.46
C MET A 9 16.93 4.43 37.01
N LEU A 10 17.05 3.82 38.15
CA LEU A 10 15.94 3.29 38.94
C LEU A 10 15.20 4.51 39.54
N ALA A 11 14.12 4.95 38.88
CA ALA A 11 13.26 5.96 39.47
C ALA A 11 12.44 5.33 40.59
N VAL A 12 12.96 5.48 41.83
CA VAL A 12 12.18 5.20 43.02
C VAL A 12 11.18 6.32 43.19
N VAL A 13 9.93 6.07 42.82
CA VAL A 13 8.81 6.96 43.15
C VAL A 13 8.50 6.77 44.61
N THR A 14 8.91 7.70 45.44
CA THR A 14 8.50 7.81 46.87
C THR A 14 7.03 8.23 46.87
N ILE A 15 6.16 7.26 47.13
CA ILE A 15 4.73 7.54 47.41
C ILE A 15 4.64 8.09 48.82
N VAL A 16 4.23 9.33 48.95
CA VAL A 16 3.84 9.95 50.25
C VAL A 16 2.54 9.29 50.69
N MET A 17 2.63 8.40 51.67
CA MET A 17 1.48 7.82 52.36
C MET A 17 0.80 8.88 53.21
N ALA A 18 -0.29 9.44 52.74
CA ALA A 18 -1.21 10.12 53.64
C ALA A 18 -2.07 9.05 54.33
N SER A 19 -1.72 8.74 55.58
CA SER A 19 -2.51 7.89 56.45
C SER A 19 -3.82 8.62 56.80
N CYS A 20 -4.93 8.12 56.29
CA CYS A 20 -6.25 8.36 56.90
C CYS A 20 -6.78 7.06 57.45
N THR A 21 -6.65 6.88 58.75
CA THR A 21 -7.44 5.93 59.53
C THR A 21 -8.89 6.36 59.51
N SER A 22 -9.76 5.58 58.92
CA SER A 22 -11.20 5.65 59.18
C SER A 22 -11.78 4.25 59.18
N ASP A 23 -12.59 4.01 60.17
CA ASP A 23 -13.26 2.81 60.56
C ASP A 23 -13.91 2.02 59.38
N ILE A 24 -13.73 0.72 59.41
CA ILE A 24 -14.38 -0.21 58.49
C ILE A 24 -15.82 -0.36 58.95
N GLU A 25 -16.74 0.44 58.40
CA GLU A 25 -18.17 0.07 58.37
C GLU A 25 -18.38 -0.90 57.17
N GLU A 26 -19.04 -2.03 57.46
CA GLU A 26 -19.56 -2.92 56.43
C GLU A 26 -20.48 -2.12 55.48
N THR A 27 -19.96 -1.69 54.38
CA THR A 27 -20.78 -1.07 53.33
C THR A 27 -21.15 -2.11 52.29
N THR A 28 -22.45 -2.38 52.24
CA THR A 28 -23.19 -2.98 51.13
C THR A 28 -22.59 -2.56 49.78
N ALA A 29 -22.48 -3.57 48.89
CA ALA A 29 -22.00 -3.49 47.55
C ALA A 29 -22.43 -2.18 46.81
N THR A 30 -21.50 -1.26 46.62
CA THR A 30 -21.66 -0.15 45.70
C THR A 30 -21.04 -0.57 44.36
N THR A 31 -21.91 -0.64 43.37
CA THR A 31 -21.60 -0.83 41.97
C THR A 31 -20.51 0.15 41.50
N GLY A 32 -19.41 -0.39 40.93
CA GLY A 32 -18.56 0.34 40.01
C GLY A 32 -17.28 0.98 40.55
N LYS A 33 -16.45 0.29 41.36
CA LYS A 33 -15.07 0.72 41.62
C LYS A 33 -14.12 -0.45 41.50
N SER A 34 -13.11 -0.31 40.65
CA SER A 34 -11.92 -1.17 40.69
C SER A 34 -10.98 -0.63 41.77
N ASN A 35 -10.52 -1.50 42.67
CA ASN A 35 -9.41 -1.24 43.57
C ASN A 35 -8.07 -1.78 43.04
N VAL A 36 -8.04 -2.24 41.77
CA VAL A 36 -6.83 -2.73 41.10
C VAL A 36 -6.15 -1.60 40.35
N GLN A 37 -4.87 -1.38 40.65
CA GLN A 37 -4.01 -0.45 39.93
C GLN A 37 -3.15 -1.21 38.92
N LEU A 38 -2.95 -0.63 37.73
CA LEU A 38 -2.12 -1.23 36.69
C LEU A 38 -0.74 -0.56 36.61
N VAL A 39 0.31 -1.36 36.72
CA VAL A 39 1.67 -1.01 36.34
C VAL A 39 1.96 -1.72 35.01
N VAL A 40 1.99 -0.98 33.91
CA VAL A 40 2.13 -1.57 32.56
C VAL A 40 3.55 -1.38 32.08
N GLY A 41 4.19 -2.46 31.60
CA GLY A 41 5.51 -2.44 31.00
C GLY A 41 5.56 -1.69 29.66
N GLU A 42 6.72 -1.71 29.03
CA GLU A 42 6.94 -1.07 27.74
C GLU A 42 6.03 -1.69 26.65
N PHE A 43 5.72 -0.89 25.61
CA PHE A 43 5.00 -1.38 24.46
C PHE A 43 5.90 -2.30 23.63
N PRO A 44 5.47 -3.53 23.25
CA PRO A 44 6.30 -4.46 22.51
C PRO A 44 6.30 -4.08 21.01
N ALA A 45 7.34 -3.41 20.54
CA ALA A 45 7.49 -3.08 19.13
C ALA A 45 7.62 -4.33 18.26
N PHE A 46 7.25 -4.24 16.97
CA PHE A 46 7.52 -5.29 16.01
C PHE A 46 9.02 -5.42 15.75
N GLY A 47 9.46 -6.64 15.47
CA GLY A 47 10.80 -6.88 14.95
C GLY A 47 10.94 -6.41 13.50
N ASP A 48 12.16 -6.09 13.10
CA ASP A 48 12.48 -5.75 11.72
C ASP A 48 12.56 -7.00 10.84
N SER A 49 11.97 -6.94 9.66
CA SER A 49 12.19 -7.94 8.63
C SER A 49 13.59 -7.77 8.05
N GLN A 50 14.47 -8.74 8.26
CA GLN A 50 15.78 -8.79 7.61
C GLN A 50 15.71 -9.26 6.15
N THR A 51 14.54 -9.69 5.70
CA THR A 51 14.31 -10.12 4.32
C THR A 51 13.81 -8.95 3.48
N ARG A 52 14.58 -8.55 2.48
CA ARG A 52 14.33 -7.42 1.57
C ARG A 52 13.15 -7.61 0.60
N ALA A 53 12.28 -8.59 0.83
CA ALA A 53 11.25 -8.96 -0.13
C ALA A 53 10.10 -7.93 -0.24
N ILE A 54 9.82 -7.16 0.82
CA ILE A 54 8.73 -6.19 0.85
C ILE A 54 9.20 -4.94 1.61
N GLY A 55 9.63 -3.90 0.89
CA GLY A 55 9.88 -2.54 1.38
C GLY A 55 10.75 -2.40 2.65
N THR A 56 10.88 -1.17 3.12
CA THR A 56 11.63 -0.86 4.35
C THR A 56 10.76 -1.17 5.57
N PRO A 57 11.22 -2.04 6.50
CA PRO A 57 10.47 -2.31 7.72
C PRO A 57 10.40 -1.07 8.62
N ASP A 58 9.35 -1.01 9.41
CA ASP A 58 9.17 0.03 10.41
C ASP A 58 8.67 -0.63 11.70
N PRO A 59 9.18 -0.24 12.89
CA PRO A 59 8.81 -0.86 14.15
C PRO A 59 7.35 -0.61 14.53
N GLY A 60 6.65 0.25 13.82
CA GLY A 60 5.29 0.66 14.14
C GLY A 60 5.22 1.49 15.41
N LYS A 61 4.20 1.24 16.20
CA LYS A 61 4.04 1.82 17.53
C LYS A 61 5.12 1.26 18.47
N THR A 62 5.81 2.16 19.19
CA THR A 62 6.91 1.83 20.09
C THR A 62 6.66 2.24 21.54
N SER A 63 5.56 2.94 21.81
CA SER A 63 5.19 3.41 23.14
C SER A 63 3.66 3.50 23.28
N TRP A 64 3.20 3.45 24.52
CA TRP A 64 1.80 3.70 24.83
C TRP A 64 1.43 5.15 24.51
N ALA A 65 0.24 5.35 23.97
CA ALA A 65 -0.31 6.65 23.61
C ALA A 65 -1.58 6.95 24.42
N VAL A 66 -1.84 8.23 24.70
CA VAL A 66 -3.09 8.66 25.34
C VAL A 66 -4.28 8.10 24.56
N GLY A 67 -5.16 7.43 25.30
CA GLY A 67 -6.32 6.79 24.71
C GLY A 67 -6.19 5.30 24.42
N ASP A 68 -4.99 4.73 24.53
CA ASP A 68 -4.81 3.26 24.46
C ASP A 68 -5.65 2.58 25.55
N GLU A 69 -6.17 1.40 25.21
CA GLU A 69 -7.09 0.66 26.06
C GLU A 69 -6.58 -0.76 26.27
N LEU A 70 -6.54 -1.21 27.52
CA LEU A 70 -6.26 -2.60 27.91
C LEU A 70 -7.53 -3.27 28.38
N LEU A 71 -7.74 -4.49 27.95
CA LEU A 71 -8.89 -5.33 28.29
C LEU A 71 -8.44 -6.43 29.25
N LEU A 72 -9.01 -6.46 30.46
CA LEU A 72 -8.62 -7.39 31.51
C LEU A 72 -9.80 -8.27 31.92
N ALA A 73 -9.49 -9.55 32.18
CA ALA A 73 -10.35 -10.45 32.93
C ALA A 73 -9.70 -10.76 34.28
N MET A 74 -10.48 -10.70 35.34
CA MET A 74 -10.07 -11.05 36.70
C MET A 74 -11.01 -12.12 37.26
N THR A 75 -10.47 -13.18 37.83
CA THR A 75 -11.26 -14.22 38.47
C THR A 75 -11.06 -14.16 39.98
N SER A 76 -12.13 -13.90 40.70
CA SER A 76 -12.25 -14.01 42.13
C SER A 76 -12.92 -15.33 42.49
N LYS A 77 -12.47 -15.97 43.55
CA LYS A 77 -13.05 -17.23 44.02
C LYS A 77 -14.52 -17.09 44.42
N THR A 78 -14.88 -15.96 45.03
CA THR A 78 -16.21 -15.70 45.53
C THR A 78 -17.11 -14.98 44.52
N LEU A 79 -16.54 -14.02 43.76
CA LEU A 79 -17.32 -13.13 42.89
C LEU A 79 -17.31 -13.58 41.41
N GLY A 80 -16.59 -14.66 41.08
CA GLY A 80 -16.48 -15.17 39.73
C GLY A 80 -15.58 -14.29 38.85
N THR A 81 -15.72 -14.44 37.53
CA THR A 81 -14.92 -13.68 36.60
C THR A 81 -15.57 -12.33 36.31
N LYS A 82 -14.78 -11.27 36.38
CA LYS A 82 -15.10 -9.89 36.09
C LYS A 82 -14.26 -9.39 34.93
N TYR A 83 -14.80 -8.43 34.20
CA TYR A 83 -14.19 -7.88 32.98
C TYR A 83 -14.14 -6.36 33.06
N ALA A 84 -13.03 -5.77 32.65
CA ALA A 84 -12.85 -4.33 32.64
C ALA A 84 -11.98 -3.86 31.48
N ALA A 85 -12.15 -2.59 31.13
CA ALA A 85 -11.25 -1.87 30.24
C ALA A 85 -10.59 -0.74 31.00
N PHE A 86 -9.28 -0.60 30.84
CA PHE A 86 -8.47 0.50 31.36
C PHE A 86 -7.93 1.35 30.22
N LYS A 87 -7.97 2.66 30.38
CA LYS A 87 -7.50 3.61 29.38
C LYS A 87 -6.31 4.40 29.89
N TYR A 88 -5.30 4.56 29.03
CA TYR A 88 -4.11 5.35 29.34
C TYR A 88 -4.39 6.84 29.17
N ASN A 89 -4.13 7.63 30.21
CA ASN A 89 -4.33 9.10 30.20
C ASN A 89 -3.05 9.89 29.88
N GLY A 90 -1.93 9.20 29.62
CA GLY A 90 -0.61 9.80 29.41
C GLY A 90 0.34 9.66 30.60
N SER A 91 -0.18 9.25 31.76
CA SER A 91 0.58 9.01 32.97
C SER A 91 0.19 7.72 33.67
N ASN A 92 -1.11 7.46 33.75
CA ASN A 92 -1.69 6.33 34.46
C ASN A 92 -2.74 5.62 33.61
N TRP A 93 -3.02 4.37 33.99
CA TRP A 93 -4.13 3.59 33.45
C TRP A 93 -5.34 3.70 34.35
N GLU A 94 -6.43 4.22 33.84
CA GLU A 94 -7.67 4.47 34.58
C GLU A 94 -8.78 3.54 34.11
N LEU A 95 -9.62 3.10 35.03
CA LEU A 95 -10.80 2.29 34.70
C LEU A 95 -11.73 3.07 33.76
N ALA A 96 -11.92 2.58 32.55
CA ALA A 96 -12.80 3.17 31.55
C ALA A 96 -14.18 2.53 31.51
N SER A 97 -14.26 1.20 31.75
CA SER A 97 -15.54 0.46 31.80
C SER A 97 -15.37 -0.85 32.54
N GLY A 98 -16.50 -1.43 32.96
CA GLY A 98 -16.53 -2.69 33.69
C GLY A 98 -16.18 -2.57 35.15
N GLU A 99 -15.79 -3.68 35.77
CA GLU A 99 -15.50 -3.77 37.19
C GLU A 99 -14.43 -4.83 37.45
N LEU A 100 -13.43 -4.51 38.29
CA LEU A 100 -12.52 -5.49 38.87
C LEU A 100 -12.62 -5.41 40.40
N SER A 101 -13.55 -6.16 40.96
CA SER A 101 -13.78 -6.23 42.41
C SER A 101 -13.49 -7.64 42.94
N TYR A 102 -12.87 -7.72 44.08
CA TYR A 102 -12.58 -8.96 44.82
C TYR A 102 -12.71 -8.71 46.32
N LYS A 103 -12.89 -9.78 47.12
CA LYS A 103 -12.95 -9.65 48.58
C LYS A 103 -11.55 -9.49 49.17
N ALA A 104 -11.46 -8.79 50.30
CA ALA A 104 -10.17 -8.46 50.92
C ALA A 104 -9.35 -9.69 51.39
N ASP A 105 -10.00 -10.83 51.62
CA ASP A 105 -9.38 -12.10 52.00
C ASP A 105 -9.03 -13.04 50.84
N GLU A 106 -9.23 -12.58 49.59
CA GLU A 106 -8.97 -13.34 48.38
C GLU A 106 -7.75 -12.82 47.61
N VAL A 107 -7.07 -13.71 46.92
CA VAL A 107 -6.07 -13.38 45.91
C VAL A 107 -6.65 -13.68 44.54
N PRO A 108 -7.14 -12.69 43.80
CA PRO A 108 -7.68 -12.89 42.48
C PRO A 108 -6.58 -13.26 41.48
N THR A 109 -7.00 -13.92 40.40
CA THR A 109 -6.13 -14.20 39.25
C THR A 109 -6.55 -13.38 38.04
N PHE A 110 -5.62 -13.15 37.13
CA PHE A 110 -5.86 -12.37 35.92
C PHE A 110 -5.57 -13.26 34.69
N PRO A 111 -6.57 -14.10 34.31
CA PRO A 111 -6.35 -15.10 33.27
C PRO A 111 -6.10 -14.48 31.89
N HIS A 112 -6.63 -13.29 31.62
CA HIS A 112 -6.52 -12.66 30.32
C HIS A 112 -6.26 -11.17 30.46
N VAL A 113 -5.29 -10.70 29.69
CA VAL A 113 -4.97 -9.29 29.49
C VAL A 113 -4.71 -9.08 28.02
N TYR A 114 -5.41 -8.15 27.38
CA TYR A 114 -5.25 -7.87 25.96
C TYR A 114 -4.99 -6.39 25.69
N TYR A 115 -4.13 -6.13 24.73
CA TYR A 115 -4.15 -4.89 23.95
C TYR A 115 -4.77 -5.21 22.59
N ALA A 116 -6.03 -4.88 22.43
CA ALA A 116 -6.83 -5.21 21.25
C ALA A 116 -7.80 -4.05 20.93
N PRO A 117 -7.32 -2.96 20.29
CA PRO A 117 -8.07 -1.72 20.11
C PRO A 117 -9.42 -1.87 19.41
N ASN A 118 -9.54 -2.86 18.52
CA ASN A 118 -10.78 -3.16 17.79
C ASN A 118 -11.80 -3.98 18.58
N TYR A 119 -11.47 -4.43 19.78
CA TYR A 119 -12.30 -5.36 20.55
C TYR A 119 -12.80 -4.73 21.86
N LYS A 120 -13.86 -5.29 22.40
CA LYS A 120 -14.43 -4.99 23.71
C LYS A 120 -14.90 -6.28 24.40
N TRP A 121 -15.05 -6.21 25.73
CA TRP A 121 -15.73 -7.26 26.46
C TRP A 121 -17.24 -7.17 26.26
N GLU A 122 -17.89 -8.28 25.91
CA GLU A 122 -19.35 -8.41 25.86
C GLU A 122 -19.72 -9.84 26.28
N ALA A 123 -20.55 -9.96 27.33
CA ALA A 123 -20.95 -11.25 27.92
C ALA A 123 -19.80 -12.20 28.29
N GLY A 124 -18.61 -11.67 28.57
CA GLY A 124 -17.42 -12.46 28.92
C GLY A 124 -16.54 -12.88 27.75
N GLU A 125 -16.89 -12.47 26.55
CA GLU A 125 -16.14 -12.74 25.33
C GLU A 125 -15.58 -11.45 24.73
N LEU A 126 -14.46 -11.56 24.00
CA LEU A 126 -13.93 -10.45 23.21
C LEU A 126 -14.67 -10.41 21.87
N VAL A 127 -15.41 -9.34 21.63
CA VAL A 127 -16.12 -9.09 20.38
C VAL A 127 -15.61 -7.84 19.70
N LEU A 128 -15.73 -7.78 18.38
CA LEU A 128 -15.39 -6.57 17.63
C LEU A 128 -16.28 -5.40 18.05
N LYS A 129 -15.68 -4.22 18.22
CA LYS A 129 -16.44 -2.97 18.38
C LYS A 129 -17.20 -2.68 17.08
N GLU A 130 -18.32 -1.96 17.19
CA GLU A 130 -19.11 -1.55 16.03
C GLU A 130 -18.26 -0.80 14.99
N GLY A 131 -18.40 -1.18 13.73
CA GLY A 131 -17.66 -0.60 12.61
C GLY A 131 -16.15 -0.98 12.54
N LYS A 132 -15.67 -1.87 13.43
CA LYS A 132 -14.30 -2.38 13.38
C LYS A 132 -14.25 -3.73 12.66
N VAL A 133 -13.09 -4.01 12.07
CA VAL A 133 -12.85 -5.24 11.29
C VAL A 133 -11.61 -5.95 11.83
N ALA A 134 -11.66 -7.27 11.92
CA ALA A 134 -10.53 -8.07 12.34
C ALA A 134 -9.33 -7.87 11.39
N GLY A 135 -8.12 -7.87 11.95
CA GLY A 135 -6.89 -7.71 11.17
C GLY A 135 -6.56 -6.27 10.74
N THR A 136 -7.30 -5.25 11.22
CA THR A 136 -6.98 -3.84 10.92
C THR A 136 -6.26 -3.12 12.06
N ASP A 137 -6.06 -3.79 13.20
CA ASP A 137 -5.31 -3.27 14.34
C ASP A 137 -4.70 -4.43 15.16
N GLU A 138 -3.93 -4.10 16.17
CA GLU A 138 -3.24 -5.03 17.07
C GLU A 138 -4.22 -5.95 17.81
N TYR A 139 -3.75 -7.17 18.10
CA TYR A 139 -4.38 -8.12 19.00
C TYR A 139 -3.29 -8.85 19.79
N ILE A 140 -2.83 -8.28 20.89
CA ILE A 140 -1.73 -8.83 21.70
C ILE A 140 -2.30 -9.33 23.01
N GLU A 141 -2.03 -10.60 23.34
CA GLU A 141 -2.22 -11.13 24.68
C GLU A 141 -1.00 -10.82 25.53
N GLY A 142 -1.25 -10.28 26.70
CA GLY A 142 -0.24 -9.99 27.71
C GLY A 142 -0.35 -10.93 28.90
N THR A 143 0.52 -10.72 29.88
CA THR A 143 0.50 -11.42 31.15
C THR A 143 0.32 -10.42 32.29
N ALA A 144 -0.34 -10.84 33.36
CA ALA A 144 -0.43 -10.08 34.59
C ALA A 144 0.25 -10.84 35.74
N SER A 145 0.91 -10.09 36.63
CA SER A 145 1.43 -10.64 37.87
C SER A 145 0.32 -10.98 38.86
N THR A 146 0.67 -11.68 39.91
CA THR A 146 -0.19 -11.74 41.11
C THR A 146 -0.34 -10.35 41.71
N LEU A 147 -1.44 -10.13 42.41
CA LEU A 147 -1.70 -8.88 43.12
C LEU A 147 -0.63 -8.63 44.20
N ASN A 148 -0.09 -7.42 44.22
CA ASN A 148 0.80 -6.94 45.25
C ASN A 148 0.24 -5.63 45.84
N GLY A 149 -0.36 -5.71 47.04
CA GLY A 149 -1.25 -4.66 47.52
C GLY A 149 -2.48 -4.53 46.60
N GLU A 150 -2.68 -3.35 46.05
CA GLU A 150 -3.73 -3.06 45.05
C GLU A 150 -3.20 -3.08 43.59
N ALA A 151 -1.91 -3.35 43.38
CA ALA A 151 -1.27 -3.24 42.08
C ALA A 151 -0.98 -4.59 41.44
N ILE A 152 -1.16 -4.67 40.13
CA ILE A 152 -0.66 -5.74 39.29
C ILE A 152 0.29 -5.19 38.23
N THR A 153 1.31 -5.97 37.89
CA THR A 153 2.19 -5.66 36.76
C THR A 153 1.67 -6.37 35.53
N VAL A 154 1.39 -5.59 34.48
CA VAL A 154 0.98 -6.08 33.17
C VAL A 154 2.16 -5.98 32.21
N SER A 155 2.46 -7.06 31.51
CA SER A 155 3.57 -7.12 30.57
C SER A 155 3.10 -7.68 29.22
N PHE A 156 3.62 -7.09 28.14
CA PHE A 156 3.45 -7.55 26.78
C PHE A 156 4.80 -7.88 26.16
N SER A 157 4.81 -8.83 25.24
CA SER A 157 6.01 -9.23 24.52
C SER A 157 5.73 -9.36 23.04
N ASN A 158 6.69 -8.96 22.21
CA ASN A 158 6.58 -9.25 20.77
C ASN A 158 6.55 -10.77 20.48
N ALA A 159 7.13 -11.58 21.36
CA ALA A 159 7.12 -13.04 21.23
C ALA A 159 5.73 -13.66 21.44
N THR A 160 4.76 -12.94 22.00
CA THR A 160 3.37 -13.40 22.14
C THR A 160 2.50 -13.05 20.94
N ARG A 161 3.00 -12.25 19.99
CA ARG A 161 2.28 -12.05 18.73
C ARG A 161 2.35 -13.33 17.90
N ASN A 162 1.20 -13.85 17.56
CA ASN A 162 1.04 -14.97 16.63
C ASN A 162 0.59 -14.48 15.24
N TYR A 163 1.04 -13.29 14.83
CA TYR A 163 0.75 -12.66 13.56
C TYR A 163 1.87 -11.70 13.15
N SER A 164 1.88 -11.35 11.88
CA SER A 164 2.72 -10.31 11.29
C SER A 164 1.93 -9.01 11.08
N ARG A 165 2.62 -7.93 10.77
CA ARG A 165 2.01 -6.67 10.33
C ARG A 165 2.45 -6.36 8.91
N LEU A 166 1.51 -6.01 8.04
CA LEU A 166 1.78 -5.43 6.73
C LEU A 166 1.43 -3.95 6.75
N ARG A 167 2.42 -3.08 6.59
CA ARG A 167 2.24 -1.67 6.33
C ARG A 167 2.14 -1.46 4.81
N ILE A 168 1.08 -0.81 4.37
CA ILE A 168 0.89 -0.40 2.98
C ILE A 168 1.08 1.10 2.92
N ALA A 169 2.19 1.55 2.34
CA ALA A 169 2.53 2.95 2.19
C ALA A 169 1.91 3.51 0.91
N THR A 170 1.06 4.53 1.02
CA THR A 170 0.36 5.12 -0.13
C THR A 170 0.94 6.45 -0.58
N ASN A 171 1.07 7.46 0.30
CA ASN A 171 1.68 8.74 -0.03
C ASN A 171 2.15 9.46 1.24
N THR A 172 3.37 10.02 1.22
CA THR A 172 3.95 10.73 2.35
C THR A 172 3.75 12.25 2.28
N GLU A 173 3.56 12.83 1.08
CA GLU A 173 3.51 14.28 0.86
C GLU A 173 2.09 14.85 0.96
N LYS A 174 1.16 14.24 0.25
CA LYS A 174 -0.28 14.52 0.34
C LYS A 174 -0.97 13.18 0.56
N PRO A 175 -0.98 12.67 1.80
CA PRO A 175 -1.69 11.44 2.09
C PRO A 175 -3.11 11.55 1.57
N PHE A 176 -3.71 10.44 1.17
CA PHE A 176 -5.11 10.40 0.73
C PHE A 176 -6.05 10.76 1.90
N THR A 177 -5.77 11.91 2.54
CA THR A 177 -6.44 12.39 3.77
C THR A 177 -7.94 12.51 3.51
N GLY A 178 -8.72 11.81 4.30
CA GLY A 178 -10.18 11.77 4.15
C GLY A 178 -10.69 10.92 2.99
N LYS A 179 -9.79 10.30 2.21
CA LYS A 179 -10.13 9.34 1.16
C LYS A 179 -9.84 7.91 1.65
N THR A 180 -10.54 6.94 1.10
CA THR A 180 -10.36 5.53 1.45
C THR A 180 -9.55 4.80 0.39
N ILE A 181 -8.76 3.85 0.85
CA ILE A 181 -8.03 2.88 0.03
C ILE A 181 -8.74 1.53 0.16
N THR A 182 -8.96 0.87 -0.95
CA THR A 182 -9.47 -0.50 -0.97
C THR A 182 -8.31 -1.48 -0.99
N VAL A 183 -8.28 -2.39 -0.02
CA VAL A 183 -7.26 -3.45 0.06
C VAL A 183 -7.97 -4.79 -0.01
N THR A 184 -7.79 -5.50 -1.10
CA THR A 184 -8.32 -6.86 -1.28
C THR A 184 -7.23 -7.86 -0.96
N VAL A 185 -7.53 -8.80 -0.08
CA VAL A 185 -6.64 -9.88 0.32
C VAL A 185 -7.22 -11.22 -0.08
N LYS A 186 -6.35 -12.18 -0.39
CA LYS A 186 -6.68 -13.60 -0.57
C LYS A 186 -5.76 -14.43 0.33
N ASP A 187 -6.29 -15.52 0.87
CA ASP A 187 -5.57 -16.46 1.74
C ASP A 187 -4.86 -15.74 2.90
N PHE A 188 -5.58 -14.86 3.59
CA PHE A 188 -5.12 -14.05 4.70
C PHE A 188 -5.85 -14.44 5.99
N ALA A 189 -5.11 -14.81 7.04
CA ALA A 189 -5.67 -15.03 8.38
C ALA A 189 -5.49 -13.77 9.22
N PRO A 190 -6.57 -13.01 9.51
CA PRO A 190 -6.49 -11.84 10.39
C PRO A 190 -6.02 -12.23 11.80
N ALA A 191 -5.39 -11.30 12.50
CA ALA A 191 -5.02 -11.50 13.91
C ALA A 191 -6.25 -11.92 14.73
N ASN A 192 -6.13 -12.99 15.53
CA ASN A 192 -7.20 -13.64 16.28
C ASN A 192 -8.31 -14.31 15.45
N VAL A 193 -8.02 -14.64 14.20
CA VAL A 193 -8.91 -15.46 13.36
C VAL A 193 -8.11 -16.65 12.87
N SER A 194 -8.64 -17.86 13.07
CA SER A 194 -7.93 -19.10 12.73
C SER A 194 -7.98 -19.45 11.26
N ASP A 195 -8.99 -18.96 10.56
CA ASP A 195 -9.26 -19.34 9.18
C ASP A 195 -8.75 -18.27 8.20
N ASP A 196 -8.17 -18.72 7.11
CA ASP A 196 -7.83 -17.86 5.99
C ASP A 196 -9.10 -17.29 5.34
N ILE A 197 -9.07 -16.01 5.04
CA ILE A 197 -10.19 -15.32 4.40
C ILE A 197 -9.77 -14.68 3.09
N ASN A 198 -10.75 -14.56 2.19
CA ASN A 198 -10.70 -13.65 1.06
C ASN A 198 -11.59 -12.46 1.40
N SER A 199 -11.04 -11.28 1.53
CA SER A 199 -11.78 -10.12 2.00
C SER A 199 -11.32 -8.83 1.34
N THR A 200 -12.19 -7.84 1.39
CA THR A 200 -11.90 -6.48 0.92
C THR A 200 -12.08 -5.50 2.07
N TYR A 201 -11.02 -4.80 2.39
CA TYR A 201 -10.99 -3.78 3.42
C TYR A 201 -11.08 -2.39 2.79
N THR A 202 -11.91 -1.53 3.38
CA THR A 202 -11.92 -0.09 3.06
C THR A 202 -11.23 0.63 4.20
N LEU A 203 -10.02 1.12 3.95
CA LEU A 203 -9.13 1.68 4.96
C LEU A 203 -8.86 3.16 4.68
N THR A 204 -8.77 3.97 5.74
CA THR A 204 -8.35 5.37 5.64
C THR A 204 -6.88 5.47 6.04
N PRO A 205 -6.00 6.00 5.18
CA PRO A 205 -4.61 6.21 5.53
C PRO A 205 -4.43 7.12 6.75
N ASP A 206 -3.43 6.83 7.57
CA ASP A 206 -3.01 7.68 8.67
C ASP A 206 -2.38 9.00 8.15
N ALA A 207 -1.95 9.88 9.07
CA ALA A 207 -1.32 11.15 8.73
C ALA A 207 0.01 11.01 7.94
N LYS A 208 0.58 9.80 7.92
CA LYS A 208 1.79 9.46 7.15
C LYS A 208 1.47 8.76 5.82
N GLY A 209 0.20 8.61 5.48
CA GLY A 209 -0.24 7.93 4.26
C GLY A 209 -0.19 6.41 4.34
N ASN A 210 -0.20 5.80 5.52
CA ASN A 210 -0.13 4.35 5.66
C ASN A 210 -1.48 3.76 6.05
N VAL A 211 -1.76 2.56 5.57
CA VAL A 211 -2.77 1.65 6.09
C VAL A 211 -2.12 0.35 6.53
N TYR A 212 -2.75 -0.39 7.43
CA TYR A 212 -2.14 -1.54 8.06
C TYR A 212 -3.08 -2.73 8.05
N LEU A 213 -2.48 -3.93 7.86
CA LEU A 213 -3.12 -5.21 8.10
C LEU A 213 -2.28 -6.02 9.11
N TYR A 214 -2.96 -6.68 10.01
CA TYR A 214 -2.40 -7.50 11.07
C TYR A 214 -2.91 -8.92 10.94
N GLY A 215 -2.05 -9.88 10.65
CA GLY A 215 -2.42 -11.27 10.41
C GLY A 215 -1.31 -12.07 9.77
N HIS A 216 -1.65 -13.29 9.34
CA HIS A 216 -0.75 -14.15 8.59
C HIS A 216 -0.99 -14.02 7.09
N PHE A 217 0.10 -13.93 6.36
CA PHE A 217 0.13 -14.08 4.91
C PHE A 217 0.92 -15.35 4.59
N SER A 218 0.29 -16.29 3.93
CA SER A 218 0.92 -17.52 3.44
C SER A 218 1.67 -17.26 2.13
N SER A 219 2.40 -18.26 1.64
CA SER A 219 3.04 -18.20 0.32
C SER A 219 2.06 -18.18 -0.86
N TYR A 220 0.77 -18.31 -0.60
CA TYR A 220 -0.32 -18.21 -1.59
C TYR A 220 -1.14 -16.94 -1.44
N SER A 221 -0.87 -16.15 -0.41
CA SER A 221 -1.60 -14.91 -0.17
C SER A 221 -1.30 -13.88 -1.27
N SER A 222 -2.32 -13.07 -1.55
CA SER A 222 -2.12 -11.88 -2.39
C SER A 222 -2.80 -10.65 -1.79
N VAL A 223 -2.26 -9.48 -2.12
CA VAL A 223 -2.76 -8.18 -1.69
C VAL A 223 -2.85 -7.26 -2.90
N ALA A 224 -4.07 -6.85 -3.24
CA ALA A 224 -4.33 -5.84 -4.25
C ALA A 224 -4.76 -4.54 -3.57
N VAL A 225 -4.12 -3.43 -3.92
CA VAL A 225 -4.37 -2.11 -3.34
C VAL A 225 -4.92 -1.19 -4.42
N LYS A 226 -6.10 -0.60 -4.17
CA LYS A 226 -6.75 0.31 -5.10
C LYS A 226 -7.13 1.63 -4.45
N PHE A 227 -7.15 2.68 -5.28
CA PHE A 227 -7.78 3.96 -4.98
C PHE A 227 -8.89 4.20 -6.00
N GLY A 228 -10.15 4.11 -5.57
CA GLY A 228 -11.27 4.00 -6.51
C GLY A 228 -11.09 2.77 -7.41
N GLU A 229 -11.15 2.97 -8.70
CA GLU A 229 -10.93 1.90 -9.70
C GLU A 229 -9.44 1.70 -10.04
N TYR A 230 -8.55 2.58 -9.57
CA TYR A 230 -7.14 2.58 -9.95
C TYR A 230 -6.31 1.62 -9.10
N SER A 231 -5.58 0.70 -9.74
CA SER A 231 -4.64 -0.19 -9.06
C SER A 231 -3.37 0.57 -8.69
N LEU A 232 -3.05 0.60 -7.39
CA LEU A 232 -1.82 1.19 -6.85
C LEU A 232 -0.72 0.15 -6.68
N ALA A 233 -1.08 -1.06 -6.28
CA ALA A 233 -0.17 -2.19 -6.14
C ALA A 233 -0.92 -3.52 -6.23
N ASP A 234 -0.23 -4.52 -6.77
CA ASP A 234 -0.61 -5.92 -6.74
C ASP A 234 0.60 -6.72 -6.27
N TYR A 235 0.44 -7.53 -5.22
CA TYR A 235 1.54 -8.28 -4.64
C TYR A 235 1.11 -9.71 -4.32
N GLU A 236 1.89 -10.67 -4.78
CA GLU A 236 1.75 -12.09 -4.45
C GLU A 236 2.88 -12.49 -3.49
N PHE A 237 2.52 -13.13 -2.40
CA PHE A 237 3.48 -13.64 -1.44
C PHE A 237 4.04 -14.97 -1.96
N HIS A 238 5.35 -15.15 -1.85
CA HIS A 238 6.03 -16.40 -2.21
C HIS A 238 6.58 -17.14 -0.99
N LEU A 239 6.46 -16.55 0.18
CA LEU A 239 6.88 -17.09 1.47
C LEU A 239 5.88 -16.67 2.54
N ASN A 240 5.72 -17.53 3.54
CA ASN A 240 4.91 -17.19 4.71
C ASN A 240 5.54 -16.04 5.48
N THR A 241 4.72 -15.11 5.97
CA THR A 241 5.17 -14.09 6.92
C THR A 241 5.49 -14.72 8.28
N LYS A 242 6.37 -14.07 9.05
CA LYS A 242 6.77 -14.53 10.38
C LYS A 242 6.10 -13.69 11.45
N ASP A 243 5.73 -14.35 12.54
CA ASP A 243 5.12 -13.73 13.70
C ASP A 243 5.99 -12.65 14.32
N GLY A 244 5.37 -11.59 14.80
CA GLY A 244 6.06 -10.46 15.42
C GLY A 244 6.92 -9.63 14.47
N ILE A 245 6.86 -9.88 13.14
CA ILE A 245 7.64 -9.16 12.14
C ILE A 245 6.75 -8.19 11.36
N SER A 246 7.30 -6.99 11.10
CA SER A 246 6.66 -5.98 10.25
C SER A 246 7.19 -6.04 8.82
N TYR A 247 6.28 -6.03 7.86
CA TYR A 247 6.53 -5.96 6.42
C TYR A 247 6.00 -4.66 5.86
N ALA A 248 6.50 -4.22 4.69
CA ALA A 248 6.02 -3.02 4.04
C ALA A 248 5.76 -3.26 2.55
N LEU A 249 4.57 -2.92 2.08
CA LEU A 249 4.20 -2.87 0.67
C LEU A 249 4.17 -1.42 0.22
N ASN A 250 4.82 -1.13 -0.89
CA ASN A 250 4.76 0.19 -1.50
C ASN A 250 3.60 0.25 -2.49
N ALA A 251 2.57 1.00 -2.13
CA ALA A 251 1.44 1.37 -2.99
C ALA A 251 1.43 2.90 -3.19
N TYR A 252 2.62 3.50 -3.20
CA TYR A 252 2.81 4.94 -3.30
C TYR A 252 2.35 5.44 -4.67
N ALA A 253 1.53 6.50 -4.67
CA ALA A 253 1.19 7.27 -5.85
C ALA A 253 0.91 8.72 -5.47
N ILE A 254 1.19 9.65 -6.37
CA ILE A 254 0.91 11.07 -6.21
C ILE A 254 -0.49 11.35 -6.78
N ASP A 255 -1.44 11.77 -5.95
CA ASP A 255 -2.75 12.22 -6.41
C ASP A 255 -2.63 13.63 -6.99
N ALA A 256 -2.43 13.69 -8.30
CA ALA A 256 -2.22 14.93 -9.05
C ALA A 256 -3.53 15.55 -9.60
N ASN A 257 -4.70 14.95 -9.33
CA ASN A 257 -5.98 15.42 -9.87
C ASN A 257 -6.32 16.89 -9.55
N ASN A 258 -5.83 17.39 -8.42
CA ASN A 258 -6.09 18.76 -7.98
C ASN A 258 -4.78 19.57 -7.84
N MET A 259 -3.72 19.14 -8.49
CA MET A 259 -2.44 19.86 -8.51
C MET A 259 -2.34 20.75 -9.74
N THR A 260 -1.76 21.91 -9.57
CA THR A 260 -1.31 22.75 -10.69
C THR A 260 -0.10 22.11 -11.38
N ALA A 261 0.17 22.48 -12.62
CA ALA A 261 1.36 22.02 -13.36
C ALA A 261 2.66 22.26 -12.56
N THR A 262 2.79 23.41 -11.89
CA THR A 262 3.96 23.73 -11.06
C THR A 262 4.07 22.81 -9.84
N GLU A 263 2.96 22.46 -9.17
CA GLU A 263 2.97 21.53 -8.04
C GLU A 263 3.36 20.12 -8.49
N ILE A 264 2.88 19.67 -9.67
CA ILE A 264 3.25 18.37 -10.26
C ILE A 264 4.76 18.34 -10.55
N GLU A 265 5.29 19.38 -11.22
CA GLU A 265 6.73 19.51 -11.48
C GLU A 265 7.54 19.44 -10.18
N ASN A 266 7.15 20.20 -9.16
CA ASN A 266 7.87 20.26 -7.89
C ASN A 266 7.86 18.91 -7.15
N VAL A 267 6.72 18.21 -7.10
CA VAL A 267 6.64 16.93 -6.40
C VAL A 267 7.46 15.85 -7.10
N ILE A 268 7.42 15.79 -8.43
CA ILE A 268 8.27 14.85 -9.19
C ILE A 268 9.75 15.15 -8.98
N ASN A 269 10.17 16.41 -9.08
CA ASN A 269 11.56 16.82 -8.84
C ASN A 269 12.04 16.44 -7.44
N LYS A 270 11.17 16.55 -6.42
CA LYS A 270 11.48 16.11 -5.07
C LYS A 270 11.71 14.62 -5.01
N GLU A 271 10.80 13.80 -5.58
CA GLU A 271 10.95 12.34 -5.64
C GLU A 271 12.28 11.94 -6.30
N LEU A 272 12.61 12.56 -7.42
CA LEU A 272 13.87 12.30 -8.13
C LEU A 272 15.10 12.72 -7.31
N THR A 273 15.03 13.84 -6.59
CA THR A 273 16.10 14.31 -5.69
C THR A 273 16.32 13.34 -4.52
N GLU A 274 15.25 12.68 -4.05
CA GLU A 274 15.32 11.62 -3.05
C GLU A 274 15.81 10.27 -3.61
N GLY A 275 16.14 10.22 -4.90
CA GLY A 275 16.65 9.02 -5.58
C GLY A 275 15.58 8.01 -5.96
N LYS A 276 14.30 8.38 -5.92
CA LYS A 276 13.22 7.53 -6.38
C LYS A 276 13.17 7.50 -7.91
N THR A 277 12.96 6.33 -8.46
CA THR A 277 12.89 6.11 -9.91
C THR A 277 11.54 5.52 -10.37
N ASP A 278 10.69 5.07 -9.46
CA ASP A 278 9.32 4.63 -9.71
C ASP A 278 8.36 5.77 -9.38
N ILE A 279 7.90 6.47 -10.41
CA ILE A 279 7.01 7.64 -10.29
C ILE A 279 5.61 7.25 -10.75
N LYS A 280 4.64 7.29 -9.82
CA LYS A 280 3.23 7.00 -10.09
C LYS A 280 2.39 8.24 -9.85
N LEU A 281 1.66 8.66 -10.88
CA LEU A 281 0.75 9.79 -10.84
C LEU A 281 -0.69 9.34 -11.10
N ILE A 282 -1.62 9.77 -10.28
CA ILE A 282 -3.05 9.67 -10.54
C ILE A 282 -3.47 10.99 -11.17
N LEU A 283 -3.93 10.94 -12.41
CA LEU A 283 -4.32 12.09 -13.22
C LEU A 283 -5.83 12.08 -13.50
N ALA A 284 -6.38 13.23 -13.80
CA ALA A 284 -7.74 13.32 -14.32
C ALA A 284 -7.85 12.61 -15.69
N PRO A 285 -9.01 12.04 -16.04
CA PRO A 285 -9.22 11.38 -17.33
C PRO A 285 -8.84 12.26 -18.53
N ASN A 286 -9.11 13.54 -18.44
CA ASN A 286 -8.85 14.57 -19.45
C ASN A 286 -7.71 15.50 -19.07
N ALA A 287 -6.63 14.98 -18.47
CA ALA A 287 -5.47 15.77 -18.10
C ALA A 287 -4.94 16.56 -19.31
N GLY A 288 -4.83 17.87 -19.15
CA GLY A 288 -4.44 18.78 -20.24
C GLY A 288 -2.94 18.75 -20.56
N ARG A 289 -2.57 19.36 -21.67
CA ARG A 289 -1.19 19.40 -22.14
C ARG A 289 -0.22 20.01 -21.11
N GLU A 290 -0.66 21.02 -20.37
CA GLU A 290 0.16 21.66 -19.31
C GLU A 290 0.62 20.70 -18.22
N VAL A 291 -0.21 19.67 -17.91
CA VAL A 291 0.14 18.60 -16.96
C VAL A 291 1.28 17.75 -17.53
N PHE A 292 1.16 17.34 -18.78
CA PHE A 292 2.21 16.54 -19.46
C PHE A 292 3.49 17.31 -19.69
N ASP A 293 3.40 18.61 -19.98
CA ASP A 293 4.59 19.49 -20.07
C ASP A 293 5.31 19.60 -18.73
N ALA A 294 4.58 19.69 -17.61
CA ALA A 294 5.15 19.68 -16.27
C ALA A 294 5.81 18.34 -15.93
N ILE A 295 5.14 17.21 -16.23
CA ILE A 295 5.71 15.87 -16.05
C ILE A 295 7.00 15.74 -16.85
N ARG A 296 6.99 16.03 -18.14
CA ARG A 296 8.17 15.96 -19.02
C ARG A 296 9.32 16.83 -18.52
N LYS A 297 9.03 18.06 -18.12
CA LYS A 297 10.03 19.00 -17.60
C LYS A 297 10.69 18.48 -16.33
N ALA A 298 9.91 17.92 -15.41
CA ALA A 298 10.42 17.30 -14.20
C ALA A 298 11.25 16.04 -14.51
N LEU A 299 10.78 15.16 -15.40
CA LEU A 299 11.50 13.95 -15.78
C LEU A 299 12.89 14.24 -16.36
N ASN A 300 13.07 15.35 -17.11
CA ASN A 300 14.38 15.76 -17.63
C ASN A 300 15.43 16.03 -16.54
N GLY A 301 15.04 16.16 -15.28
CA GLY A 301 15.94 16.21 -14.13
C GLY A 301 16.44 14.83 -13.65
N GLY A 302 15.90 13.74 -14.20
CA GLY A 302 16.25 12.36 -13.82
C GLY A 302 17.48 11.81 -14.52
N THR A 303 17.93 10.64 -14.06
CA THR A 303 19.05 9.91 -14.71
C THR A 303 18.53 9.17 -15.95
N ASN A 304 19.30 9.22 -17.03
CA ASN A 304 18.96 8.62 -18.31
C ASN A 304 18.62 7.13 -18.20
N GLY A 305 17.47 6.74 -18.76
CA GLY A 305 17.00 5.36 -18.80
C GLY A 305 16.77 4.74 -17.41
N SER A 306 16.46 5.54 -16.39
CA SER A 306 16.26 5.04 -15.02
C SER A 306 14.81 5.12 -14.54
N ILE A 307 13.97 5.99 -15.10
CA ILE A 307 12.65 6.29 -14.56
C ILE A 307 11.60 5.30 -15.11
N ASP A 308 10.90 4.67 -14.21
CA ASP A 308 9.67 3.91 -14.45
C ASP A 308 8.48 4.82 -14.11
N LEU A 309 7.70 5.23 -15.12
CA LEU A 309 6.58 6.15 -15.00
C LEU A 309 5.24 5.41 -15.10
N SER A 310 4.34 5.64 -14.16
CA SER A 310 2.94 5.19 -14.24
C SER A 310 2.00 6.39 -14.27
N LEU A 311 1.14 6.48 -15.29
CA LEU A 311 0.09 7.48 -15.40
C LEU A 311 -1.26 6.79 -15.29
N ILE A 312 -1.90 6.96 -14.14
CA ILE A 312 -3.12 6.25 -13.75
C ILE A 312 -4.30 7.21 -13.90
N GLY A 313 -5.39 6.77 -14.46
CA GLY A 313 -6.64 7.53 -14.57
C GLY A 313 -6.77 8.39 -15.81
N CYS A 314 -5.70 8.82 -16.46
CA CYS A 314 -5.82 9.56 -17.72
C CYS A 314 -6.21 8.63 -18.87
N GLU A 315 -7.13 9.08 -19.71
CA GLU A 315 -7.63 8.31 -20.87
C GLU A 315 -6.87 8.60 -22.16
N GLU A 316 -6.10 9.67 -22.20
CA GLU A 316 -5.35 10.10 -23.38
C GLU A 316 -3.96 10.63 -22.99
N ILE A 317 -2.94 10.25 -23.75
CA ILE A 317 -1.69 11.03 -23.83
C ILE A 317 -1.88 12.02 -24.99
N PRO A 318 -2.00 13.32 -24.72
CA PRO A 318 -2.32 14.28 -25.77
C PRO A 318 -1.19 14.41 -26.81
N ALA A 319 -1.51 15.05 -27.93
CA ALA A 319 -0.51 15.33 -28.95
C ALA A 319 0.73 16.03 -28.37
N ASN A 320 1.91 15.49 -28.66
CA ASN A 320 3.21 15.87 -28.08
C ASN A 320 3.27 15.76 -26.55
N GLY A 321 2.50 14.87 -25.90
CA GLY A 321 2.35 14.82 -24.44
C GLY A 321 3.68 14.65 -23.70
N LEU A 322 4.45 13.61 -24.00
CA LEU A 322 5.77 13.37 -23.42
C LEU A 322 6.90 13.65 -24.43
N ASN A 323 6.59 14.32 -25.54
CA ASN A 323 7.56 14.76 -26.52
C ASN A 323 8.27 16.03 -26.04
N ASN A 324 9.57 16.06 -26.21
CA ASN A 324 10.35 17.27 -26.06
C ASN A 324 10.77 17.82 -27.45
N GLU A 325 10.03 18.82 -27.95
CA GLU A 325 10.38 19.47 -29.23
C GLU A 325 11.80 20.05 -29.25
N ALA A 326 12.39 20.28 -28.08
CA ALA A 326 13.74 20.80 -27.91
C ALA A 326 14.81 19.72 -27.74
N GLY A 327 14.45 18.43 -27.74
CA GLY A 327 15.39 17.31 -27.53
C GLY A 327 14.73 15.99 -27.19
N GLU A 328 15.53 15.04 -26.78
CA GLU A 328 15.16 13.69 -26.44
C GLU A 328 14.70 13.58 -24.97
N LEU A 329 13.71 12.76 -24.66
CA LEU A 329 13.35 12.42 -23.28
C LEU A 329 14.17 11.18 -22.85
N GLU A 330 15.40 11.44 -22.40
CA GLU A 330 16.36 10.40 -22.06
C GLU A 330 16.08 9.66 -20.72
N PRO A 331 15.52 10.29 -19.66
CA PRO A 331 15.37 9.61 -18.39
C PRO A 331 14.35 8.47 -18.37
N LEU A 332 13.35 8.47 -19.26
CA LEU A 332 12.27 7.50 -19.26
C LEU A 332 12.75 6.12 -19.70
N LYS A 333 12.57 5.12 -18.83
CA LYS A 333 12.92 3.70 -19.06
C LYS A 333 11.70 2.84 -19.38
N SER A 334 10.63 3.01 -18.63
CA SER A 334 9.37 2.31 -18.85
C SER A 334 8.18 3.22 -18.57
N ILE A 335 7.06 2.92 -19.26
CA ILE A 335 5.79 3.61 -18.99
C ILE A 335 4.66 2.62 -18.88
N PHE A 336 3.84 2.80 -17.82
CA PHE A 336 2.60 2.06 -17.57
C PHE A 336 1.40 3.00 -17.66
N LEU A 337 0.48 2.68 -18.56
CA LEU A 337 -0.68 3.48 -18.95
C LEU A 337 -1.97 2.65 -18.84
N PRO A 338 -2.42 2.29 -17.61
CA PRO A 338 -3.47 1.30 -17.42
C PRO A 338 -4.85 1.74 -17.93
N ASP A 339 -5.08 3.04 -18.06
CA ASP A 339 -6.37 3.61 -18.40
C ASP A 339 -6.41 4.36 -19.74
N VAL A 340 -5.23 4.58 -20.33
CA VAL A 340 -5.11 5.29 -21.61
C VAL A 340 -5.71 4.47 -22.73
N THR A 341 -6.62 5.08 -23.47
CA THR A 341 -7.27 4.53 -24.67
C THR A 341 -6.70 5.11 -25.94
N THR A 342 -6.12 6.32 -25.88
CA THR A 342 -5.61 7.04 -27.04
C THR A 342 -4.18 7.55 -26.81
N LEU A 343 -3.29 7.23 -27.75
CA LEU A 343 -1.97 7.86 -27.86
C LEU A 343 -2.02 8.90 -28.99
N GLY A 344 -1.99 10.17 -28.61
CA GLY A 344 -2.02 11.29 -29.53
C GLY A 344 -0.79 11.40 -30.42
N LYS A 345 -0.84 12.26 -31.42
CA LYS A 345 0.27 12.50 -32.35
C LYS A 345 1.55 12.83 -31.60
N LYS A 346 2.64 12.07 -31.87
CA LYS A 346 3.95 12.24 -31.20
C LYS A 346 3.88 12.09 -29.66
N ALA A 347 2.98 11.28 -29.13
CA ALA A 347 2.76 11.17 -27.68
C ALA A 347 4.06 10.78 -26.91
N LEU A 348 4.84 9.85 -27.43
CA LEU A 348 6.10 9.34 -26.87
C LEU A 348 7.29 9.57 -27.83
N TYR A 349 7.22 10.59 -28.68
CA TYR A 349 8.19 10.91 -29.69
C TYR A 349 9.58 11.18 -29.08
N PHE A 350 10.63 10.51 -29.60
CA PHE A 350 12.00 10.59 -29.11
C PHE A 350 12.21 10.29 -27.62
N CYS A 351 11.44 9.35 -27.06
CA CYS A 351 11.76 8.72 -25.77
C CYS A 351 12.84 7.66 -25.99
N ILE A 352 14.10 8.09 -26.25
CA ILE A 352 15.15 7.23 -26.82
C ILE A 352 15.56 6.05 -25.94
N ASN A 353 15.51 6.19 -24.60
CA ASN A 353 15.85 5.13 -23.65
C ASN A 353 14.63 4.30 -23.18
N LEU A 354 13.44 4.58 -23.71
CA LEU A 354 12.23 3.86 -23.38
C LEU A 354 12.31 2.40 -23.87
N LYS A 355 12.24 1.45 -22.93
CA LYS A 355 12.36 0.01 -23.22
C LYS A 355 11.02 -0.71 -23.20
N THR A 356 10.10 -0.23 -22.39
CA THR A 356 8.82 -0.93 -22.18
C THR A 356 7.67 0.06 -22.17
N VAL A 357 6.65 -0.25 -22.94
CA VAL A 357 5.34 0.41 -22.92
C VAL A 357 4.30 -0.64 -22.54
N ASN A 358 3.52 -0.36 -21.51
CA ASN A 358 2.40 -1.18 -21.10
C ASN A 358 1.12 -0.33 -21.07
N ALA A 359 0.30 -0.46 -22.11
CA ALA A 359 -0.90 0.35 -22.35
C ALA A 359 -2.08 -0.55 -22.81
N PRO A 360 -2.57 -1.44 -21.91
CA PRO A 360 -3.46 -2.55 -22.28
C PRO A 360 -4.88 -2.13 -22.72
N LYS A 361 -5.23 -0.85 -22.56
CA LYS A 361 -6.53 -0.31 -23.00
C LYS A 361 -6.43 0.57 -24.25
N VAL A 362 -5.24 0.77 -24.80
CA VAL A 362 -5.08 1.61 -25.99
C VAL A 362 -5.78 0.97 -27.20
N THR A 363 -6.67 1.72 -27.80
CA THR A 363 -7.43 1.35 -29.01
C THR A 363 -7.12 2.25 -30.19
N ALA A 364 -6.58 3.45 -29.92
CA ALA A 364 -6.24 4.44 -30.94
C ALA A 364 -4.80 4.93 -30.80
N ILE A 365 -4.09 5.00 -31.92
CA ILE A 365 -2.70 5.49 -31.98
C ILE A 365 -2.60 6.47 -33.15
N GLU A 366 -2.14 7.69 -32.82
CA GLU A 366 -1.89 8.73 -33.81
C GLU A 366 -0.47 8.67 -34.39
N GLN A 367 -0.24 9.42 -35.47
CA GLN A 367 1.04 9.49 -36.20
C GLN A 367 2.23 9.76 -35.29
N ARG A 368 3.34 9.05 -35.54
CA ARG A 368 4.64 9.20 -34.86
C ARG A 368 4.59 8.97 -33.33
N ALA A 369 3.60 8.24 -32.82
CA ALA A 369 3.43 8.09 -31.38
C ALA A 369 4.68 7.50 -30.70
N PHE A 370 5.39 6.56 -31.32
CA PHE A 370 6.62 5.93 -30.82
C PHE A 370 7.84 6.24 -31.69
N TYR A 371 7.75 7.25 -32.57
CA TYR A 371 8.87 7.58 -33.46
C TYR A 371 10.12 7.92 -32.68
N GLY A 372 11.26 7.33 -33.05
CA GLY A 372 12.54 7.58 -32.39
C GLY A 372 12.71 6.96 -31.00
N CYS A 373 11.86 6.03 -30.60
CA CYS A 373 12.05 5.24 -29.36
C CYS A 373 13.09 4.13 -29.58
N GLU A 374 14.37 4.49 -29.73
CA GLU A 374 15.45 3.62 -30.21
C GLU A 374 15.71 2.37 -29.36
N CYS A 375 15.45 2.45 -28.05
CA CYS A 375 15.69 1.35 -27.12
C CYS A 375 14.45 0.47 -26.85
N LEU A 376 13.34 0.67 -27.60
CA LEU A 376 12.08 -0.02 -27.35
C LEU A 376 12.20 -1.53 -27.59
N LYS A 377 11.77 -2.33 -26.60
CA LYS A 377 11.88 -3.80 -26.61
C LYS A 377 10.57 -4.52 -26.38
N LYS A 378 9.66 -3.90 -25.65
CA LYS A 378 8.37 -4.52 -25.29
C LYS A 378 7.26 -3.49 -25.35
N VAL A 379 6.21 -3.84 -26.09
CA VAL A 379 4.99 -3.01 -26.21
C VAL A 379 3.78 -3.89 -25.96
N ILE A 380 2.94 -3.50 -25.01
CA ILE A 380 1.66 -4.13 -24.72
C ILE A 380 0.58 -3.10 -25.03
N LEU A 381 -0.36 -3.46 -25.91
CA LEU A 381 -1.46 -2.60 -26.32
C LEU A 381 -2.82 -3.29 -26.14
N GLY A 382 -3.89 -2.52 -26.15
CA GLY A 382 -5.26 -3.01 -26.22
C GLY A 382 -5.67 -3.42 -27.65
N THR A 383 -6.94 -3.70 -27.86
CA THR A 383 -7.50 -4.01 -29.19
C THR A 383 -7.52 -2.74 -30.04
N LEU A 384 -6.62 -2.68 -31.03
CA LEU A 384 -6.48 -1.52 -31.88
C LEU A 384 -7.63 -1.46 -32.90
N THR A 385 -8.22 -0.28 -33.04
CA THR A 385 -9.35 -0.02 -33.94
C THR A 385 -9.16 1.23 -34.81
N ASP A 386 -8.29 2.16 -34.38
CA ASP A 386 -7.97 3.41 -35.08
C ASP A 386 -6.47 3.68 -34.96
N VAL A 387 -5.73 3.47 -36.02
CA VAL A 387 -4.29 3.66 -36.02
C VAL A 387 -3.90 4.49 -37.23
N ARG A 388 -3.22 5.63 -36.99
CA ARG A 388 -2.87 6.60 -38.04
C ARG A 388 -1.37 6.64 -38.30
N GLY A 389 -0.99 6.68 -39.57
CA GLY A 389 0.37 6.72 -40.05
C GLY A 389 0.73 5.46 -40.82
N GLU A 390 1.31 5.66 -41.99
CA GLU A 390 1.80 4.58 -42.85
C GLU A 390 3.19 4.14 -42.40
N ALA A 391 3.45 2.84 -42.36
CA ALA A 391 4.75 2.29 -42.03
C ALA A 391 5.81 2.74 -43.07
N ASN A 392 7.03 2.98 -42.60
CA ASN A 392 8.17 3.43 -43.41
C ASN A 392 7.91 4.79 -44.11
N SER A 393 7.07 5.64 -43.55
CA SER A 393 6.79 6.99 -44.00
C SER A 393 7.23 8.01 -42.95
N GLU A 394 7.22 9.31 -43.30
CA GLU A 394 7.50 10.36 -42.30
C GLU A 394 6.49 10.40 -41.15
N ASP A 395 5.29 9.83 -41.33
CA ASP A 395 4.23 9.80 -40.33
C ASP A 395 4.09 8.47 -39.62
N GLY A 396 5.00 7.53 -39.86
CA GLY A 396 4.97 6.20 -39.28
C GLY A 396 5.05 6.17 -37.75
N ILE A 397 4.34 5.22 -37.14
CA ILE A 397 4.15 5.14 -35.69
C ILE A 397 5.47 4.74 -35.00
N PHE A 398 6.16 3.73 -35.55
CA PHE A 398 7.38 3.13 -35.01
C PHE A 398 8.63 3.51 -35.78
N ASP A 399 8.55 4.45 -36.72
CA ASP A 399 9.70 4.83 -37.54
C ASP A 399 10.81 5.52 -36.68
N GLY A 400 12.05 5.53 -37.21
CA GLY A 400 13.20 6.02 -36.46
C GLY A 400 13.68 5.10 -35.33
N ILE A 401 13.10 3.91 -35.20
CA ILE A 401 13.62 2.82 -34.37
C ILE A 401 14.67 2.09 -35.20
N ASN A 402 15.77 1.66 -34.58
CA ASN A 402 16.90 1.10 -35.29
C ASN A 402 16.54 -0.27 -35.94
N TYR A 403 16.15 -0.27 -37.23
CA TYR A 403 15.66 -1.41 -37.98
C TYR A 403 16.71 -2.49 -38.34
N SER A 404 17.96 -2.33 -37.93
CA SER A 404 18.99 -3.31 -38.22
C SER A 404 18.80 -4.65 -37.51
N SER A 405 17.80 -4.73 -36.60
CA SER A 405 17.38 -5.99 -35.97
C SER A 405 15.97 -5.77 -35.34
N PRO A 406 14.98 -6.60 -35.64
CA PRO A 406 13.66 -6.53 -35.04
C PRO A 406 13.78 -6.91 -33.55
N TYR A 407 13.79 -5.92 -32.65
CA TYR A 407 14.01 -6.17 -31.23
C TYR A 407 12.74 -6.03 -30.39
N ILE A 408 11.63 -5.58 -30.98
CA ILE A 408 10.39 -5.31 -30.25
C ILE A 408 9.54 -6.58 -30.20
N ASP A 409 9.19 -7.01 -29.00
CA ASP A 409 8.10 -7.96 -28.75
C ASP A 409 6.81 -7.17 -28.58
N LEU A 410 5.86 -7.34 -29.50
CA LEU A 410 4.53 -6.75 -29.45
C LEU A 410 3.54 -7.73 -28.81
N TYR A 411 2.74 -7.25 -27.88
CA TYR A 411 1.69 -8.01 -27.21
C TYR A 411 0.34 -7.38 -27.45
N LEU A 412 -0.60 -8.15 -27.99
CA LEU A 412 -1.96 -7.75 -28.36
C LEU A 412 -2.98 -8.69 -27.70
N PRO A 413 -4.23 -8.25 -27.47
CA PRO A 413 -5.30 -9.15 -27.02
C PRO A 413 -5.64 -10.20 -28.08
N LYS A 414 -6.14 -11.37 -27.66
CA LYS A 414 -6.57 -12.46 -28.58
C LYS A 414 -7.61 -12.04 -29.60
N ASN A 415 -8.44 -11.06 -29.27
CA ASN A 415 -9.48 -10.53 -30.15
C ASN A 415 -8.97 -9.46 -31.13
N GLN A 416 -7.64 -9.23 -31.22
CA GLN A 416 -7.12 -8.31 -32.21
C GLN A 416 -7.42 -8.82 -33.63
N GLU A 417 -7.94 -7.92 -34.44
CA GLU A 417 -8.21 -8.19 -35.85
C GLU A 417 -7.02 -7.82 -36.74
N VAL A 418 -6.97 -8.40 -37.93
CA VAL A 418 -6.08 -7.97 -39.00
C VAL A 418 -6.42 -6.50 -39.32
N MET A 419 -5.41 -5.69 -39.53
CA MET A 419 -5.54 -4.28 -39.82
C MET A 419 -5.14 -4.03 -41.28
N GLU A 420 -6.02 -3.37 -42.05
CA GLU A 420 -5.75 -2.94 -43.41
C GLU A 420 -5.57 -1.41 -43.47
N PHE A 421 -4.61 -0.98 -44.31
CA PHE A 421 -4.34 0.44 -44.50
C PHE A 421 -5.23 1.06 -45.58
N ASP A 422 -5.98 2.07 -45.20
CA ASP A 422 -6.79 2.89 -46.13
C ASP A 422 -5.93 4.08 -46.62
N GLU A 423 -5.41 3.98 -47.83
CA GLU A 423 -4.54 5.02 -48.41
C GLU A 423 -5.23 6.38 -48.59
N ASN A 424 -6.59 6.38 -48.69
CA ASN A 424 -7.34 7.63 -48.88
C ASN A 424 -7.49 8.41 -47.57
N GLN A 425 -7.54 7.69 -46.44
CA GLN A 425 -7.74 8.28 -45.11
C GLN A 425 -6.44 8.27 -44.25
N TYR A 426 -5.40 7.60 -44.74
CA TYR A 426 -4.15 7.39 -44.00
C TYR A 426 -4.35 6.76 -42.62
N ILE A 427 -5.20 5.71 -42.58
CA ILE A 427 -5.60 5.02 -41.34
C ILE A 427 -5.62 3.51 -41.53
N TRP A 428 -5.16 2.77 -40.52
CA TRP A 428 -5.33 1.34 -40.40
C TRP A 428 -6.68 1.03 -39.76
N LYS A 429 -7.45 0.13 -40.33
CA LYS A 429 -8.79 -0.27 -39.88
C LYS A 429 -8.89 -1.78 -39.72
N PRO A 430 -9.66 -2.27 -38.71
CA PRO A 430 -9.88 -3.70 -38.53
C PRO A 430 -10.72 -4.27 -39.71
N THR A 431 -10.38 -5.50 -40.11
CA THR A 431 -11.03 -6.20 -41.25
C THR A 431 -12.16 -7.14 -40.82
N GLY A 432 -12.31 -7.43 -39.54
CA GLY A 432 -13.21 -8.47 -39.01
C GLY A 432 -12.56 -9.86 -38.92
N GLU A 433 -11.34 -10.04 -39.40
CA GLU A 433 -10.61 -11.31 -39.35
C GLU A 433 -9.64 -11.33 -38.17
N SER A 434 -9.52 -12.47 -37.46
CA SER A 434 -8.60 -12.59 -36.32
C SER A 434 -7.16 -12.54 -36.79
N TYR A 435 -6.36 -11.62 -36.21
CA TYR A 435 -4.93 -11.52 -36.49
C TYR A 435 -4.19 -12.80 -36.10
N PHE A 436 -4.51 -13.42 -34.95
CA PHE A 436 -3.86 -14.62 -34.47
C PHE A 436 -4.20 -15.90 -35.24
N ALA A 437 -5.09 -15.81 -36.23
CA ALA A 437 -5.33 -16.85 -37.21
C ALA A 437 -4.65 -16.57 -38.57
N SER A 438 -4.01 -15.40 -38.72
CA SER A 438 -3.30 -14.98 -39.94
C SER A 438 -1.88 -15.57 -40.00
N PRO A 439 -1.34 -15.86 -41.19
CA PRO A 439 0.08 -16.22 -41.37
C PRO A 439 1.03 -15.09 -40.94
N ASP A 440 0.59 -13.84 -40.97
CA ASP A 440 1.42 -12.68 -40.60
C ASP A 440 1.85 -12.70 -39.12
N VAL A 441 1.14 -13.44 -38.26
CA VAL A 441 1.54 -13.60 -36.83
C VAL A 441 2.83 -14.42 -36.73
N ASP A 442 3.00 -15.43 -37.53
CA ASP A 442 4.19 -16.27 -37.54
C ASP A 442 5.39 -15.53 -38.18
N ASP A 443 5.11 -14.63 -39.11
CA ASP A 443 6.10 -13.76 -39.74
C ASP A 443 6.45 -12.53 -38.87
N GLY A 444 5.70 -12.28 -37.81
CA GLY A 444 5.90 -11.13 -36.93
C GLY A 444 5.57 -9.79 -37.55
N ILE A 445 4.68 -9.73 -38.54
CA ILE A 445 4.30 -8.51 -39.25
C ILE A 445 2.98 -7.98 -38.68
N PHE A 446 2.97 -6.69 -38.29
CA PHE A 446 1.76 -6.00 -37.86
C PHE A 446 1.84 -4.50 -38.23
N LEU A 447 0.76 -3.92 -38.74
CA LEU A 447 0.72 -2.52 -39.22
C LEU A 447 1.85 -2.17 -40.20
N GLY A 448 2.26 -3.10 -41.04
CA GLY A 448 3.37 -2.92 -41.99
C GLY A 448 4.77 -2.90 -41.38
N TYR A 449 4.90 -3.13 -40.07
CA TYR A 449 6.19 -3.21 -39.38
C TYR A 449 6.57 -4.66 -39.07
N GLN A 450 7.89 -4.93 -39.09
CA GLN A 450 8.46 -6.20 -38.66
C GLN A 450 8.79 -6.13 -37.16
N PHE A 451 8.20 -7.02 -36.37
CA PHE A 451 8.48 -7.21 -34.94
C PHE A 451 9.33 -8.48 -34.71
N ASN A 452 10.05 -8.55 -33.58
CA ASN A 452 10.72 -9.78 -33.15
C ASN A 452 9.69 -10.91 -32.91
N SER A 453 8.57 -10.55 -32.33
CA SER A 453 7.42 -11.45 -32.18
C SER A 453 6.14 -10.63 -31.94
N VAL A 454 5.01 -11.17 -32.39
CA VAL A 454 3.68 -10.70 -32.01
C VAL A 454 2.99 -11.80 -31.22
N LYS A 455 2.62 -11.53 -29.98
CA LYS A 455 2.09 -12.50 -29.03
C LYS A 455 0.76 -12.04 -28.44
N SER A 456 -0.08 -13.00 -28.09
CA SER A 456 -1.24 -12.71 -27.24
C SER A 456 -0.80 -12.59 -25.78
N TRP A 457 -1.34 -11.60 -25.05
CA TRP A 457 -1.09 -11.40 -23.63
C TRP A 457 -2.25 -11.88 -22.73
N GLU A 458 -3.31 -12.48 -23.32
CA GLU A 458 -4.43 -13.14 -22.61
C GLU A 458 -4.34 -14.65 -22.74
#